data_bb76db5f28faaec044eb160e18243f62
#
_entry.id   bb76db5f28faaec044eb160e18243f62
#
_cell.length_a   1.000
_cell.length_b   1.000
_cell.length_c   1.000
_cell.angle_alpha   90.00
_cell.angle_beta   90.00
_cell.angle_gamma   90.00
#
_symmetry.space_group_name_H-M   'P 1'
#
loop_
_entity.id
_entity.type
_entity.pdbx_description
1 polymer ?
#
loop_
_entity_poly.entity_id
_entity_poly.type
_entity_poly.pdbx_seq_one_letter_code
_entity_poly.pdbx_strand_id
1 'polypeptide(L)'
;LARPQSTDNWENTTTEGIDIVMAMDISSSMLAQDLKPNRLEAAKDVAAAFVNGRPNDNIGLVVFSGESFTQCPLTTDHTVLLNLFKDIQSGMIEDGTAVGLGLANAVSRIKDSQAKSKVIILLTDGSNNMGEIAPVTAAEIAKTFGIRVYTIGVGTQGEAPYPFQTAFGVQYQNVKVEIDEKTLNE
;
A
#
# COMPACT_ATOMS: atom_id res chain seq x y z
N LEU A 1 2.11 -41.67 -49.62
CA LEU A 1 1.80 -41.75 -48.17
C LEU A 1 2.01 -40.39 -47.53
N ALA A 2 0.90 -39.63 -47.35
CA ALA A 2 0.89 -38.34 -46.64
C ALA A 2 0.97 -38.62 -45.14
N ARG A 3 1.96 -38.03 -44.43
CA ARG A 3 2.00 -37.99 -42.97
C ARG A 3 1.15 -36.83 -42.50
N PRO A 4 0.19 -37.02 -41.59
CA PRO A 4 -0.50 -35.89 -40.95
C PRO A 4 0.52 -35.16 -40.07
N GLN A 5 0.73 -33.86 -40.33
CA GLN A 5 1.42 -32.98 -39.43
C GLN A 5 0.39 -32.47 -38.42
N SER A 6 0.56 -32.83 -37.15
CA SER A 6 -0.13 -32.20 -36.04
C SER A 6 0.48 -30.82 -35.84
N THR A 7 -0.26 -29.77 -36.14
CA THR A 7 0.06 -28.42 -35.73
C THR A 7 -0.41 -28.31 -34.29
N ASP A 8 0.51 -28.46 -33.34
CA ASP A 8 0.27 -28.03 -31.96
C ASP A 8 0.08 -26.51 -31.98
N ASN A 9 -1.17 -26.07 -31.97
CA ASN A 9 -1.51 -24.70 -31.65
C ASN A 9 -1.16 -24.48 -30.18
N TRP A 10 0.02 -23.93 -29.93
CA TRP A 10 0.32 -23.31 -28.65
C TRP A 10 -0.52 -22.04 -28.58
N GLU A 11 -1.71 -22.11 -27.97
CA GLU A 11 -2.40 -20.94 -27.50
C GLU A 11 -1.53 -20.37 -26.39
N ASN A 12 -0.77 -19.32 -26.71
CA ASN A 12 -0.20 -18.43 -25.71
C ASN A 12 -1.38 -17.75 -25.01
N THR A 13 -1.90 -18.36 -23.96
CA THR A 13 -2.73 -17.68 -22.97
C THR A 13 -1.82 -16.69 -22.27
N THR A 14 -1.62 -15.51 -22.87
CA THR A 14 -1.06 -14.37 -22.16
C THR A 14 -2.05 -14.02 -21.07
N THR A 15 -1.75 -14.40 -19.84
CA THR A 15 -2.48 -13.90 -18.67
C THR A 15 -2.14 -12.42 -18.59
N GLU A 16 -3.06 -11.58 -19.11
CA GLU A 16 -2.92 -10.13 -18.97
C GLU A 16 -2.92 -9.81 -17.48
N GLY A 17 -1.80 -9.31 -16.97
CA GLY A 17 -1.69 -8.81 -15.60
C GLY A 17 -2.51 -7.54 -15.42
N ILE A 18 -2.82 -7.22 -14.19
CA ILE A 18 -3.45 -5.96 -13.79
C ILE A 18 -2.38 -5.00 -13.26
N ASP A 19 -2.68 -3.72 -13.28
CA ASP A 19 -1.84 -2.71 -12.65
C ASP A 19 -2.33 -2.40 -11.25
N ILE A 20 -1.42 -2.46 -10.29
CA ILE A 20 -1.70 -2.28 -8.87
C ILE A 20 -0.73 -1.23 -8.31
N VAL A 21 -1.23 -0.23 -7.60
CA VAL A 21 -0.40 0.63 -6.75
C VAL A 21 -0.74 0.39 -5.30
N MET A 22 0.26 0.04 -4.52
CA MET A 22 0.15 -0.07 -3.07
C MET A 22 0.49 1.28 -2.46
N ALA A 23 -0.43 1.84 -1.65
CA ALA A 23 -0.22 3.05 -0.88
C ALA A 23 -0.07 2.68 0.59
N MET A 24 1.12 2.82 1.14
CA MET A 24 1.48 2.37 2.48
C MET A 24 1.70 3.56 3.42
N ASP A 25 0.98 3.55 4.50
CA ASP A 25 1.15 4.47 5.62
C ASP A 25 2.44 4.15 6.38
N ILE A 26 3.29 5.16 6.57
CA ILE A 26 4.54 5.06 7.33
C ILE A 26 4.61 6.07 8.48
N SER A 27 3.46 6.63 8.86
CA SER A 27 3.33 7.55 9.99
C SER A 27 3.76 6.92 11.32
N SER A 28 4.00 7.76 12.30
CA SER A 28 4.44 7.29 13.63
C SER A 28 3.43 6.37 14.31
N SER A 29 2.12 6.50 14.05
CA SER A 29 1.09 5.59 14.59
C SER A 29 1.30 4.13 14.17
N MET A 30 1.95 3.91 13.01
CA MET A 30 2.30 2.58 12.52
C MET A 30 3.42 1.88 13.32
N LEU A 31 4.04 2.57 14.30
CA LEU A 31 4.99 1.97 15.24
C LEU A 31 4.31 1.30 16.44
N ALA A 32 2.99 1.44 16.60
CA ALA A 32 2.24 0.77 17.65
C ALA A 32 2.38 -0.76 17.55
N GLN A 33 2.45 -1.42 18.71
CA GLN A 33 2.75 -2.86 18.82
C GLN A 33 1.52 -3.70 19.16
N ASP A 34 0.35 -3.26 18.75
CA ASP A 34 -0.87 -4.08 18.77
C ASP A 34 -0.81 -5.23 17.75
N LEU A 35 -0.05 -5.04 16.67
CA LEU A 35 0.41 -6.09 15.78
C LEU A 35 1.92 -6.32 15.99
N LYS A 36 2.39 -7.55 15.84
CA LYS A 36 3.81 -7.87 16.10
C LYS A 36 4.61 -7.93 14.80
N PRO A 37 5.83 -7.35 14.78
CA PRO A 37 6.49 -6.58 15.84
C PRO A 37 5.91 -5.18 16.04
N ASN A 38 5.34 -4.56 15.01
CA ASN A 38 4.55 -3.34 14.99
C ASN A 38 3.66 -3.33 13.74
N ARG A 39 2.76 -2.35 13.63
CA ARG A 39 1.82 -2.22 12.49
C ARG A 39 2.54 -2.12 11.16
N LEU A 40 3.62 -1.33 11.07
CA LEU A 40 4.35 -1.11 9.82
C LEU A 40 4.98 -2.42 9.32
N GLU A 41 5.66 -3.16 10.17
CA GLU A 41 6.27 -4.44 9.78
C GLU A 41 5.19 -5.48 9.41
N ALA A 42 4.08 -5.53 10.14
CA ALA A 42 2.96 -6.40 9.79
C ALA A 42 2.36 -6.02 8.43
N ALA A 43 2.22 -4.73 8.12
CA ALA A 43 1.75 -4.26 6.82
C ALA A 43 2.73 -4.64 5.69
N LYS A 44 4.04 -4.52 5.92
CA LYS A 44 5.09 -4.94 4.96
C LYS A 44 5.04 -6.43 4.69
N ASP A 45 4.83 -7.26 5.71
CA ASP A 45 4.73 -8.72 5.55
C ASP A 45 3.50 -9.10 4.73
N VAL A 46 2.35 -8.49 4.99
CA VAL A 46 1.11 -8.70 4.22
C VAL A 46 1.29 -8.25 2.77
N ALA A 47 1.89 -7.07 2.57
CA ALA A 47 2.17 -6.55 1.24
C ALA A 47 3.13 -7.45 0.45
N ALA A 48 4.20 -7.93 1.09
CA ALA A 48 5.16 -8.85 0.46
C ALA A 48 4.52 -10.20 0.09
N ALA A 49 3.68 -10.75 0.96
CA ALA A 49 2.93 -11.98 0.68
C ALA A 49 1.97 -11.78 -0.51
N PHE A 50 1.29 -10.63 -0.58
CA PHE A 50 0.43 -10.26 -1.68
C PHE A 50 1.19 -10.17 -3.01
N VAL A 51 2.34 -9.49 -3.04
CA VAL A 51 3.19 -9.36 -4.24
C VAL A 51 3.67 -10.72 -4.73
N ASN A 52 4.12 -11.59 -3.82
CA ASN A 52 4.59 -12.95 -4.17
C ASN A 52 3.50 -13.82 -4.80
N GLY A 53 2.23 -13.57 -4.49
CA GLY A 53 1.10 -14.28 -5.08
C GLY A 53 0.70 -13.81 -6.47
N ARG A 54 1.37 -12.79 -7.05
CA ARG A 54 0.93 -12.10 -8.27
C ARG A 54 2.05 -11.92 -9.32
N PRO A 55 2.62 -12.99 -9.83
CA PRO A 55 3.84 -12.92 -10.64
C PRO A 55 3.68 -12.19 -11.99
N ASN A 56 2.46 -11.98 -12.47
CA ASN A 56 2.19 -11.38 -13.77
C ASN A 56 1.66 -9.92 -13.69
N ASP A 57 1.43 -9.41 -12.48
CA ASP A 57 0.88 -8.07 -12.31
C ASP A 57 1.99 -7.01 -12.26
N ASN A 58 1.72 -5.80 -12.77
CA ASN A 58 2.57 -4.64 -12.54
C ASN A 58 2.22 -4.05 -11.18
N ILE A 59 3.20 -3.94 -10.30
CA ILE A 59 2.96 -3.42 -8.96
C ILE A 59 3.88 -2.23 -8.69
N GLY A 60 3.30 -1.12 -8.27
CA GLY A 60 4.00 0.07 -7.80
C GLY A 60 3.80 0.31 -6.32
N LEU A 61 4.62 1.18 -5.73
CA LEU A 61 4.60 1.48 -4.31
C LEU A 61 4.70 2.99 -4.08
N VAL A 62 3.72 3.50 -3.38
CA VAL A 62 3.68 4.86 -2.82
C VAL A 62 3.74 4.72 -1.31
N VAL A 63 4.53 5.54 -0.66
CA VAL A 63 4.54 5.68 0.80
C VAL A 63 4.06 7.06 1.19
N PHE A 64 3.38 7.16 2.32
CA PHE A 64 2.88 8.43 2.82
C PHE A 64 2.90 8.51 4.35
N SER A 65 3.03 9.73 4.83
CA SER A 65 2.90 10.16 6.22
C SER A 65 2.30 11.57 6.21
N GLY A 66 2.96 12.62 6.68
CA GLY A 66 2.55 14.02 6.45
C GLY A 66 2.62 14.45 4.99
N GLU A 67 3.51 13.82 4.22
CA GLU A 67 3.68 13.94 2.77
C GLU A 67 3.57 12.59 2.09
N SER A 68 3.69 12.54 0.76
CA SER A 68 3.70 11.29 0.02
C SER A 68 4.71 11.30 -1.13
N PHE A 69 5.35 10.16 -1.37
CA PHE A 69 6.20 9.99 -2.54
C PHE A 69 6.11 8.57 -3.14
N THR A 70 6.52 8.47 -4.39
CA THR A 70 6.57 7.19 -5.10
C THR A 70 7.89 6.50 -4.78
N GLN A 71 7.83 5.42 -4.02
CA GLN A 71 8.98 4.58 -3.67
C GLN A 71 9.38 3.67 -4.84
N CYS A 72 8.39 3.16 -5.57
CA CYS A 72 8.59 2.32 -6.74
C CYS A 72 7.52 2.61 -7.80
N PRO A 73 7.87 2.94 -9.04
CA PRO A 73 6.90 3.00 -10.13
C PRO A 73 6.37 1.61 -10.44
N LEU A 74 5.30 1.52 -11.25
CA LEU A 74 4.77 0.24 -11.72
C LEU A 74 5.87 -0.60 -12.37
N THR A 75 6.04 -1.82 -11.90
CA THR A 75 7.06 -2.76 -12.37
C THR A 75 6.57 -4.20 -12.27
N THR A 76 7.07 -5.05 -13.17
CA THR A 76 6.99 -6.51 -13.07
C THR A 76 8.17 -7.12 -12.33
N ASP A 77 9.22 -6.32 -12.03
CA ASP A 77 10.35 -6.78 -11.22
C ASP A 77 10.00 -6.73 -9.73
N HIS A 78 9.34 -7.79 -9.28
CA HIS A 78 8.93 -7.91 -7.89
C HIS A 78 10.10 -8.09 -6.93
N THR A 79 11.28 -8.52 -7.42
CA THR A 79 12.48 -8.64 -6.57
C THR A 79 12.94 -7.26 -6.12
N VAL A 80 12.98 -6.29 -7.04
CA VAL A 80 13.29 -4.89 -6.71
C VAL A 80 12.25 -4.32 -5.75
N LEU A 81 10.97 -4.52 -6.04
CA LEU A 81 9.87 -4.04 -5.20
C LEU A 81 9.96 -4.58 -3.77
N LEU A 82 10.18 -5.89 -3.60
CA LEU A 82 10.31 -6.53 -2.29
C LEU A 82 11.54 -6.04 -1.50
N ASN A 83 12.63 -5.71 -2.19
CA ASN A 83 13.78 -5.09 -1.52
C ASN A 83 13.46 -3.67 -1.04
N LEU A 84 12.74 -2.89 -1.84
CA LEU A 84 12.29 -1.55 -1.43
C LEU A 84 11.35 -1.58 -0.21
N PHE A 85 10.51 -2.62 -0.07
CA PHE A 85 9.71 -2.79 1.16
C PHE A 85 10.56 -2.89 2.43
N LYS A 86 11.72 -3.57 2.35
CA LYS A 86 12.62 -3.73 3.52
C LYS A 86 13.21 -2.40 3.97
N ASP A 87 13.44 -1.49 3.03
CA ASP A 87 14.06 -0.19 3.30
C ASP A 87 13.07 0.84 3.87
N ILE A 88 11.76 0.56 3.82
CA ILE A 88 10.74 1.44 4.36
C ILE A 88 10.84 1.51 5.88
N GLN A 89 10.89 2.72 6.41
CA GLN A 89 10.92 3.01 7.84
C GLN A 89 10.04 4.22 8.17
N SER A 90 9.45 4.23 9.36
CA SER A 90 8.82 5.43 9.89
C SER A 90 9.86 6.52 10.11
N GLY A 91 9.49 7.78 9.84
CA GLY A 91 10.41 8.92 9.93
C GLY A 91 11.22 9.21 8.66
N MET A 92 10.99 8.49 7.56
CA MET A 92 11.57 8.83 6.24
C MET A 92 10.98 10.12 5.66
N ILE A 93 9.77 10.49 6.07
CA ILE A 93 9.03 11.68 5.68
C ILE A 93 8.58 12.39 6.93
N GLU A 94 8.21 13.68 6.81
CA GLU A 94 7.61 14.44 7.91
C GLU A 94 6.43 13.68 8.52
N ASP A 95 6.38 13.64 9.85
CA ASP A 95 5.36 12.88 10.57
C ASP A 95 3.98 13.55 10.43
N GLY A 96 2.97 12.72 10.46
CA GLY A 96 1.59 13.06 10.23
C GLY A 96 0.92 11.97 9.41
N THR A 97 -0.36 12.12 9.09
CA THR A 97 -1.06 11.13 8.28
C THR A 97 -1.96 11.84 7.26
N ALA A 98 -1.48 11.91 6.02
CA ALA A 98 -2.18 12.54 4.90
C ALA A 98 -2.69 11.44 3.93
N VAL A 99 -3.69 10.68 4.37
CA VAL A 99 -4.28 9.55 3.61
C VAL A 99 -4.74 9.99 2.22
N GLY A 100 -5.44 11.13 2.15
CA GLY A 100 -5.93 11.66 0.87
C GLY A 100 -4.81 12.01 -0.10
N LEU A 101 -3.68 12.53 0.40
CA LEU A 101 -2.50 12.82 -0.42
C LEU A 101 -1.82 11.54 -0.91
N GLY A 102 -1.68 10.54 -0.03
CA GLY A 102 -1.17 9.21 -0.39
C GLY A 102 -1.98 8.56 -1.50
N LEU A 103 -3.31 8.59 -1.34
CA LEU A 103 -4.24 8.06 -2.35
C LEU A 103 -4.18 8.86 -3.66
N ALA A 104 -4.16 10.19 -3.61
CA ALA A 104 -4.04 11.05 -4.80
C ALA A 104 -2.73 10.79 -5.57
N ASN A 105 -1.61 10.61 -4.86
CA ASN A 105 -0.34 10.23 -5.47
C ASN A 105 -0.45 8.86 -6.14
N ALA A 106 -1.03 7.86 -5.47
CA ALA A 106 -1.26 6.53 -6.06
C ALA A 106 -2.10 6.62 -7.34
N VAL A 107 -3.20 7.40 -7.34
CA VAL A 107 -4.00 7.67 -8.53
C VAL A 107 -3.16 8.27 -9.66
N SER A 108 -2.31 9.24 -9.34
CA SER A 108 -1.43 9.88 -10.32
C SER A 108 -0.46 8.89 -10.98
N ARG A 109 -0.04 7.85 -10.27
CA ARG A 109 0.88 6.82 -10.81
C ARG A 109 0.19 5.81 -11.74
N ILE A 110 -1.12 5.59 -11.59
CA ILE A 110 -1.84 4.52 -12.29
C ILE A 110 -2.90 5.04 -13.28
N LYS A 111 -3.30 6.30 -13.21
CA LYS A 111 -4.42 6.84 -14.02
C LYS A 111 -4.22 6.66 -15.52
N ASP A 112 -3.00 6.81 -16.02
CA ASP A 112 -2.66 6.76 -17.44
C ASP A 112 -2.33 5.32 -17.92
N SER A 113 -2.41 4.34 -17.04
CA SER A 113 -2.22 2.93 -17.38
C SER A 113 -3.23 2.47 -18.42
N GLN A 114 -2.76 1.64 -19.36
CA GLN A 114 -3.57 0.99 -20.39
C GLN A 114 -4.08 -0.39 -19.98
N ALA A 115 -3.77 -0.84 -18.76
CA ALA A 115 -4.26 -2.10 -18.23
C ALA A 115 -5.80 -2.10 -18.16
N LYS A 116 -6.40 -3.25 -18.44
CA LYS A 116 -7.86 -3.44 -18.35
C LYS A 116 -8.40 -3.23 -16.94
N SER A 117 -7.57 -3.50 -15.94
CA SER A 117 -7.93 -3.33 -14.54
C SER A 117 -6.85 -2.55 -13.81
N LYS A 118 -7.28 -1.51 -13.11
CA LYS A 118 -6.43 -0.63 -12.31
C LYS A 118 -6.89 -0.68 -10.86
N VAL A 119 -5.97 -0.94 -9.95
CA VAL A 119 -6.26 -1.16 -8.53
C VAL A 119 -5.31 -0.35 -7.67
N ILE A 120 -5.83 0.26 -6.62
CA ILE A 120 -5.04 0.81 -5.53
C ILE A 120 -5.36 0.02 -4.26
N ILE A 121 -4.32 -0.35 -3.52
CA ILE A 121 -4.44 -0.97 -2.20
C ILE A 121 -3.86 0.00 -1.19
N LEU A 122 -4.71 0.51 -0.33
CA LEU A 122 -4.36 1.45 0.74
C LEU A 122 -4.18 0.66 2.05
N LEU A 123 -2.98 0.75 2.65
CA LEU A 123 -2.65 0.14 3.93
C LEU A 123 -2.40 1.27 4.94
N THR A 124 -3.29 1.43 5.91
CA THR A 124 -3.25 2.52 6.91
C THR A 124 -4.08 2.14 8.12
N ASP A 125 -3.86 2.82 9.25
CA ASP A 125 -4.79 2.74 10.39
C ASP A 125 -6.03 3.65 10.23
N GLY A 126 -6.10 4.41 9.14
CA GLY A 126 -7.24 5.25 8.76
C GLY A 126 -7.24 6.64 9.39
N SER A 127 -6.37 6.92 10.34
CA SER A 127 -6.29 8.22 11.00
C SER A 127 -5.78 9.28 10.01
N ASN A 128 -6.66 10.17 9.54
CA ASN A 128 -6.27 11.28 8.68
C ASN A 128 -6.22 12.58 9.48
N ASN A 129 -5.04 13.13 9.69
CA ASN A 129 -4.86 14.35 10.49
C ASN A 129 -4.12 15.46 9.74
N MET A 130 -3.66 15.23 8.54
CA MET A 130 -2.93 16.17 7.69
C MET A 130 -3.34 16.07 6.21
N GLY A 131 -2.88 17.05 5.43
CA GLY A 131 -3.07 17.09 3.98
C GLY A 131 -4.26 17.93 3.56
N GLU A 132 -4.13 18.56 2.39
CA GLU A 132 -5.17 19.44 1.81
C GLU A 132 -6.27 18.64 1.08
N ILE A 133 -6.01 17.36 0.79
CA ILE A 133 -6.94 16.48 0.06
C ILE A 133 -7.62 15.55 1.06
N ALA A 134 -8.95 15.63 1.13
CA ALA A 134 -9.71 14.67 1.92
C ALA A 134 -9.65 13.26 1.28
N PRO A 135 -9.57 12.18 2.08
CA PRO A 135 -9.52 10.80 1.55
C PRO A 135 -10.67 10.49 0.59
N VAL A 136 -11.89 10.90 0.91
CA VAL A 136 -13.08 10.71 0.07
C VAL A 136 -12.94 11.41 -1.28
N THR A 137 -12.43 12.65 -1.30
CA THR A 137 -12.18 13.38 -2.55
C THR A 137 -11.16 12.63 -3.43
N ALA A 138 -10.10 12.09 -2.84
CA ALA A 138 -9.12 11.30 -3.58
C ALA A 138 -9.74 10.00 -4.14
N ALA A 139 -10.63 9.36 -3.38
CA ALA A 139 -11.38 8.18 -3.83
C ALA A 139 -12.34 8.50 -4.98
N GLU A 140 -13.03 9.64 -4.93
CA GLU A 140 -13.87 10.12 -6.03
C GLU A 140 -13.07 10.36 -7.31
N ILE A 141 -11.87 10.93 -7.18
CA ILE A 141 -10.94 11.10 -8.32
C ILE A 141 -10.55 9.72 -8.87
N ALA A 142 -10.18 8.75 -8.01
CA ALA A 142 -9.87 7.38 -8.44
C ALA A 142 -11.03 6.77 -9.26
N LYS A 143 -12.25 6.92 -8.78
CA LYS A 143 -13.46 6.45 -9.46
C LYS A 143 -13.62 7.06 -10.86
N THR A 144 -13.31 8.35 -11.03
CA THR A 144 -13.37 9.05 -12.32
C THR A 144 -12.45 8.42 -13.37
N PHE A 145 -11.29 7.87 -12.93
CA PHE A 145 -10.34 7.17 -13.79
C PHE A 145 -10.59 5.66 -13.88
N GLY A 146 -11.70 5.15 -13.34
CA GLY A 146 -12.04 3.73 -13.36
C GLY A 146 -11.09 2.88 -12.50
N ILE A 147 -10.47 3.48 -11.47
CA ILE A 147 -9.56 2.82 -10.55
C ILE A 147 -10.36 2.30 -9.35
N ARG A 148 -10.16 1.04 -8.99
CA ARG A 148 -10.74 0.47 -7.77
C ARG A 148 -9.79 0.70 -6.61
N VAL A 149 -10.32 1.16 -5.49
CA VAL A 149 -9.57 1.34 -4.25
C VAL A 149 -10.03 0.29 -3.25
N TYR A 150 -9.06 -0.44 -2.69
CA TYR A 150 -9.26 -1.36 -1.57
C TYR A 150 -8.50 -0.83 -0.38
N THR A 151 -9.13 -0.78 0.76
CA THR A 151 -8.55 -0.33 2.01
C THR A 151 -8.28 -1.51 2.93
N ILE A 152 -7.11 -1.56 3.52
CA ILE A 152 -6.71 -2.56 4.51
C ILE A 152 -6.38 -1.79 5.79
N GLY A 153 -7.27 -1.90 6.78
CA GLY A 153 -7.05 -1.34 8.10
C GLY A 153 -5.94 -2.10 8.84
N VAL A 154 -4.92 -1.38 9.28
CA VAL A 154 -3.77 -1.97 9.96
C VAL A 154 -3.79 -1.58 11.43
N GLY A 155 -4.14 -2.51 12.31
CA GLY A 155 -4.18 -2.29 13.75
C GLY A 155 -5.35 -2.98 14.42
N THR A 156 -5.50 -2.71 15.72
CA THR A 156 -6.63 -3.17 16.55
C THR A 156 -7.23 -2.00 17.30
N GLN A 157 -8.35 -2.21 18.00
CA GLN A 157 -8.91 -1.24 18.92
C GLN A 157 -8.49 -1.58 20.35
N GLY A 158 -8.16 -0.58 21.17
CA GLY A 158 -7.81 -0.76 22.58
C GLY A 158 -6.57 0.01 23.01
N GLU A 159 -5.66 -0.67 23.68
CA GLU A 159 -4.38 -0.11 24.12
C GLU A 159 -3.23 -0.98 23.59
N ALA A 160 -2.15 -0.33 23.17
CA ALA A 160 -0.95 -1.02 22.69
C ALA A 160 0.33 -0.32 23.17
N PRO A 161 1.42 -1.06 23.37
CA PRO A 161 2.72 -0.48 23.60
C PRO A 161 3.15 0.36 22.40
N TYR A 162 3.60 1.58 22.68
CA TYR A 162 4.13 2.50 21.68
C TYR A 162 5.53 2.96 22.13
N PRO A 163 6.53 2.99 21.23
CA PRO A 163 7.88 3.40 21.56
C PRO A 163 8.00 4.92 21.63
N PHE A 164 8.47 5.43 22.77
CA PHE A 164 8.81 6.84 22.96
C PHE A 164 10.32 6.99 23.08
N GLN A 165 10.90 7.91 22.33
CA GLN A 165 12.29 8.32 22.49
C GLN A 165 12.43 9.16 23.73
N THR A 166 13.28 8.75 24.67
CA THR A 166 13.60 9.50 25.88
C THR A 166 15.11 9.75 25.98
N ALA A 167 15.52 10.64 26.88
CA ALA A 167 16.94 10.87 27.13
C ALA A 167 17.71 9.61 27.60
N PHE A 168 16.99 8.59 28.07
CA PHE A 168 17.53 7.32 28.56
C PHE A 168 17.34 6.14 27.57
N GLY A 169 16.93 6.45 26.31
CA GLY A 169 16.65 5.44 25.29
C GLY A 169 15.15 5.28 25.00
N VAL A 170 14.80 4.23 24.27
CA VAL A 170 13.41 3.92 23.91
C VAL A 170 12.67 3.36 25.11
N GLN A 171 11.58 3.97 25.50
CA GLN A 171 10.65 3.47 26.51
C GLN A 171 9.30 3.17 25.88
N TYR A 172 8.66 2.09 26.30
CA TYR A 172 7.33 1.72 25.82
C TYR A 172 6.27 2.14 26.81
N GLN A 173 5.25 2.84 26.34
CA GLN A 173 4.06 3.21 27.10
C GLN A 173 2.82 2.72 26.38
N ASN A 174 1.84 2.25 27.14
CA ASN A 174 0.55 1.90 26.53
C ASN A 174 -0.16 3.17 26.11
N VAL A 175 -0.53 3.24 24.86
CA VAL A 175 -1.34 4.31 24.29
C VAL A 175 -2.65 3.74 23.77
N LYS A 176 -3.70 4.54 23.77
CA LYS A 176 -4.94 4.19 23.12
C LYS A 176 -4.69 4.09 21.63
N VAL A 177 -5.06 2.96 21.03
CA VAL A 177 -4.97 2.70 19.59
C VAL A 177 -6.36 2.49 19.03
N GLU A 178 -6.60 3.07 17.87
CA GLU A 178 -7.86 2.98 17.15
C GLU A 178 -7.58 2.74 15.67
N ILE A 179 -8.57 2.19 14.98
CA ILE A 179 -8.65 2.18 13.52
C ILE A 179 -9.83 3.06 13.16
N ASP A 180 -9.62 4.01 12.25
CA ASP A 180 -10.72 4.81 11.72
C ASP A 180 -11.47 4.05 10.61
N GLU A 181 -12.26 3.06 11.04
CA GLU A 181 -13.07 2.24 10.15
C GLU A 181 -14.05 3.07 9.31
N LYS A 182 -14.48 4.22 9.81
CA LYS A 182 -15.40 5.09 9.09
C LYS A 182 -14.74 5.63 7.82
N THR A 183 -13.57 6.23 7.93
CA THR A 183 -12.80 6.75 6.79
C THR A 183 -12.41 5.63 5.82
N LEU A 184 -12.12 4.42 6.33
CA LEU A 184 -11.73 3.29 5.48
C LEU A 184 -12.91 2.67 4.71
N ASN A 185 -14.15 2.85 5.15
CA ASN A 185 -15.34 2.27 4.52
C ASN A 185 -16.08 3.24 3.56
N GLU A 186 -15.71 4.51 3.52
CA GLU A 186 -16.24 5.51 2.58
C GLU A 186 -15.57 5.42 1.21
#